data_28e96b3bb7a05ebea67a317b01c55554
#
_entry.id   28e96b3bb7a05ebea67a317b01c55554
#
_cell.length_a   1.000
_cell.length_b   1.000
_cell.length_c   1.000
_cell.angle_alpha   90.00
_cell.angle_beta   90.00
_cell.angle_gamma   90.00
#
_symmetry.space_group_name_H-M   'P 1'
#
loop_
_entity.id
_entity.type
_entity.pdbx_description
1 polymer ?
#
loop_
_entity_poly.entity_id
_entity_poly.type
_entity_poly.pdbx_seq_one_letter_code
_entity_poly.pdbx_strand_id
1 'polypeptide(L)'
;DHRDLDLSIRRQRQMCIRYSPFYIRTVRADNKDPLCNLMKEMGFPNEPDVTKPDHTTVFSFPMKSPKDAVFRMDMTALEQLELWKTYATSWCEHKPSVTISVKEDEWVDVAAWVYENFDSISGISFLPFSEHVYRQAPYQDCTKEEYDKALKTMPKNVDWAELSKYESQDYTISSQELACTAGGCEVI
;
A
#
# COMPACT_ATOMS: atom_id res chain seq x y z
N ASP A 1 -2.50 -24.93 0.23
CA ASP A 1 -1.19 -24.44 -0.21
C ASP A 1 -0.84 -23.22 0.66
N HIS A 2 0.27 -23.31 1.41
CA HIS A 2 0.70 -22.28 2.37
C HIS A 2 0.94 -20.89 1.73
N ARG A 3 1.17 -20.84 0.42
CA ARG A 3 1.40 -19.57 -0.31
C ARG A 3 0.13 -18.73 -0.44
N ASP A 4 -1.02 -19.36 -0.63
CA ASP A 4 -2.28 -18.63 -0.77
C ASP A 4 -2.77 -18.07 0.56
N LEU A 5 -2.47 -18.76 1.68
CA LEU A 5 -2.71 -18.24 3.02
C LEU A 5 -1.84 -17.02 3.32
N ASP A 6 -0.55 -17.05 2.97
CA ASP A 6 0.36 -15.93 3.21
C ASP A 6 -0.03 -14.69 2.40
N LEU A 7 -0.49 -14.86 1.15
CA LEU A 7 -1.04 -13.78 0.34
C LEU A 7 -2.35 -13.22 0.91
N SER A 8 -3.21 -14.06 1.46
CA SER A 8 -4.45 -13.68 2.13
C SER A 8 -4.15 -12.84 3.39
N ILE A 9 -3.21 -13.28 4.21
CA ILE A 9 -2.77 -12.58 5.43
C ILE A 9 -2.11 -11.23 5.07
N ARG A 10 -1.29 -11.16 4.01
CA ARG A 10 -0.70 -9.91 3.54
C ARG A 10 -1.76 -8.91 3.04
N ARG A 11 -2.82 -9.39 2.41
CA ARG A 11 -3.96 -8.53 2.02
C ARG A 11 -4.71 -8.01 3.24
N GLN A 12 -4.84 -8.77 4.29
CA GLN A 12 -5.49 -8.37 5.55
C GLN A 12 -4.71 -7.25 6.28
N ARG A 13 -3.39 -7.20 6.16
CA ARG A 13 -2.55 -6.13 6.74
C ARG A 13 -2.95 -4.72 6.28
N GLN A 14 -3.58 -4.59 5.14
CA GLN A 14 -3.99 -3.31 4.55
C GLN A 14 -5.48 -3.00 4.69
N MET A 15 -6.27 -3.91 5.28
CA MET A 15 -7.72 -3.80 5.27
C MET A 15 -8.30 -2.89 6.35
N CYS A 16 -7.53 -2.57 7.38
CA CYS A 16 -8.14 -2.06 8.59
C CYS A 16 -8.58 -0.60 8.48
N ILE A 17 -7.85 0.26 7.77
CA ILE A 17 -8.17 1.69 7.77
C ILE A 17 -7.95 2.27 6.38
N ARG A 18 -8.97 2.91 5.84
CA ARG A 18 -8.86 3.67 4.59
C ARG A 18 -8.33 5.07 4.88
N TYR A 19 -7.56 5.61 3.94
CA TYR A 19 -7.03 6.96 4.10
C TYR A 19 -8.11 8.01 4.00
N SER A 20 -8.90 7.98 2.91
CA SER A 20 -9.96 8.96 2.64
C SER A 20 -11.02 8.39 1.68
N PRO A 21 -12.14 9.09 1.47
CA PRO A 21 -13.17 8.70 0.49
C PRO A 21 -12.63 8.59 -0.94
N PHE A 22 -11.68 9.45 -1.31
CA PHE A 22 -11.01 9.46 -2.61
C PHE A 22 -9.51 9.53 -2.39
N TYR A 23 -8.75 8.73 -3.14
CA TYR A 23 -7.30 8.70 -3.02
C TYR A 23 -6.66 8.26 -4.34
N ILE A 24 -5.41 8.65 -4.52
CA ILE A 24 -4.58 8.16 -5.62
C ILE A 24 -3.73 7.01 -5.08
N ARG A 25 -3.85 5.86 -5.69
CA ARG A 25 -2.99 4.71 -5.46
C ARG A 25 -1.84 4.73 -6.44
N THR A 26 -0.60 4.77 -5.97
CA THR A 26 0.57 4.62 -6.82
C THR A 26 1.09 3.18 -6.78
N VAL A 27 1.49 2.69 -7.94
CA VAL A 27 2.07 1.35 -8.11
C VAL A 27 3.37 1.49 -8.89
N ARG A 28 4.43 0.87 -8.38
CA ARG A 28 5.72 0.82 -9.04
C ARG A 28 5.83 -0.41 -9.91
N ALA A 29 6.35 -0.24 -11.10
CA ALA A 29 6.64 -1.32 -12.03
C ALA A 29 8.05 -1.15 -12.61
N ASP A 30 8.74 -2.26 -12.86
CA ASP A 30 10.01 -2.24 -13.57
C ASP A 30 9.80 -1.77 -15.01
N ASN A 31 10.72 -0.93 -15.52
CA ASN A 31 10.63 -0.42 -16.88
C ASN A 31 10.75 -1.51 -17.95
N LYS A 32 11.28 -2.68 -17.61
CA LYS A 32 11.41 -3.83 -18.50
C LYS A 32 10.22 -4.79 -18.41
N ASP A 33 9.36 -4.62 -17.41
CA ASP A 33 8.17 -5.46 -17.24
C ASP A 33 7.24 -5.34 -18.46
N PRO A 34 6.84 -6.46 -19.08
CA PRO A 34 5.88 -6.48 -20.17
C PRO A 34 4.61 -5.69 -19.89
N LEU A 35 4.05 -5.86 -18.69
CA LEU A 35 2.87 -5.13 -18.27
C LEU A 35 3.11 -3.62 -18.15
N CYS A 36 4.29 -3.21 -17.67
CA CYS A 36 4.68 -1.81 -17.61
C CYS A 36 4.68 -1.16 -19.00
N ASN A 37 5.24 -1.85 -20.00
CA ASN A 37 5.30 -1.37 -21.38
C ASN A 37 3.90 -1.25 -22.00
N LEU A 38 3.08 -2.28 -21.86
CA LEU A 38 1.69 -2.25 -22.31
C LEU A 38 0.93 -1.08 -21.68
N MET A 39 1.01 -0.89 -20.38
CA MET A 39 0.29 0.17 -19.69
C MET A 39 0.74 1.57 -20.12
N LYS A 40 2.03 1.77 -20.42
CA LYS A 40 2.54 3.03 -20.98
C LYS A 40 1.94 3.29 -22.36
N GLU A 41 1.92 2.30 -23.24
CA GLU A 41 1.34 2.43 -24.58
C GLU A 41 -0.17 2.67 -24.56
N MET A 42 -0.88 2.05 -23.64
CA MET A 42 -2.32 2.26 -23.44
C MET A 42 -2.64 3.63 -22.81
N GLY A 43 -1.62 4.41 -22.42
CA GLY A 43 -1.79 5.78 -21.94
C GLY A 43 -2.22 5.88 -20.48
N PHE A 44 -1.88 4.89 -19.63
CA PHE A 44 -2.06 5.04 -18.18
C PHE A 44 -1.20 6.18 -17.64
N PRO A 45 -1.72 7.02 -16.72
CA PRO A 45 -0.96 8.07 -16.07
C PRO A 45 0.28 7.48 -15.35
N ASN A 46 1.45 7.92 -15.76
CA ASN A 46 2.71 7.41 -15.22
C ASN A 46 3.78 8.50 -15.14
N GLU A 47 4.75 8.28 -14.27
CA GLU A 47 5.95 9.11 -14.13
C GLU A 47 7.15 8.25 -13.72
N PRO A 48 8.40 8.70 -13.94
CA PRO A 48 9.57 8.01 -13.42
C PRO A 48 9.58 8.00 -11.89
N ASP A 49 10.09 6.93 -11.28
CA ASP A 49 10.30 6.86 -9.82
C ASP A 49 11.37 7.87 -9.38
N VAL A 50 11.12 8.56 -8.26
CA VAL A 50 12.04 9.61 -7.75
C VAL A 50 13.40 9.05 -7.37
N THR A 51 13.46 7.80 -6.91
CA THR A 51 14.68 7.17 -6.40
C THR A 51 15.42 6.36 -7.48
N LYS A 52 14.69 5.74 -8.40
CA LYS A 52 15.22 4.87 -9.46
C LYS A 52 14.56 5.17 -10.82
N PRO A 53 14.74 6.39 -11.38
CA PRO A 53 14.01 6.82 -12.58
C PRO A 53 14.30 5.96 -13.83
N ASP A 54 15.52 5.44 -13.94
CA ASP A 54 15.95 4.66 -15.11
C ASP A 54 15.38 3.23 -15.12
N HIS A 55 14.98 2.72 -13.96
CA HIS A 55 14.55 1.33 -13.79
C HIS A 55 13.08 1.18 -13.45
N THR A 56 12.46 2.20 -12.87
CA THR A 56 11.13 2.08 -12.28
C THR A 56 10.20 3.18 -12.76
N THR A 57 9.01 2.79 -13.16
CA THR A 57 7.90 3.68 -13.47
C THR A 57 6.84 3.58 -12.38
N VAL A 58 6.27 4.73 -12.01
CA VAL A 58 5.18 4.84 -11.04
C VAL A 58 3.89 5.15 -11.79
N PHE A 59 2.91 4.27 -11.69
CA PHE A 59 1.55 4.47 -12.21
C PHE A 59 0.65 5.02 -11.13
N SER A 60 -0.27 5.90 -11.51
CA SER A 60 -1.22 6.54 -10.60
C SER A 60 -2.66 6.15 -10.95
N PHE A 61 -3.36 5.58 -9.96
CA PHE A 61 -4.73 5.09 -10.11
C PHE A 61 -5.66 5.88 -9.18
N PRO A 62 -6.66 6.59 -9.71
CA PRO A 62 -7.71 7.18 -8.88
C PRO A 62 -8.60 6.09 -8.30
N MET A 63 -8.71 6.08 -6.98
CA MET A 63 -9.46 5.09 -6.23
C MET A 63 -10.55 5.76 -5.40
N LYS A 64 -11.69 5.09 -5.30
CA LYS A 64 -12.78 5.49 -4.42
C LYS A 64 -13.00 4.40 -3.38
N SER A 65 -13.08 4.79 -2.12
CA SER A 65 -13.39 3.88 -1.03
C SER A 65 -14.83 3.36 -1.13
N PRO A 66 -15.12 2.15 -0.63
CA PRO A 66 -16.48 1.65 -0.51
C PRO A 66 -17.35 2.61 0.30
N LYS A 67 -18.66 2.53 0.07
CA LYS A 67 -19.63 3.23 0.93
C LYS A 67 -19.49 2.68 2.35
N ASP A 68 -19.62 3.56 3.32
CA ASP A 68 -19.54 3.23 4.75
C ASP A 68 -18.15 2.69 5.20
N ALA A 69 -17.09 2.96 4.42
CA ALA A 69 -15.73 2.66 4.85
C ALA A 69 -15.32 3.58 6.01
N VAL A 70 -14.65 3.00 7.00
CA VAL A 70 -14.03 3.76 8.09
C VAL A 70 -12.68 4.32 7.64
N PHE A 71 -12.44 5.59 7.92
CA PHE A 71 -11.22 6.29 7.54
C PHE A 71 -10.33 6.54 8.77
N ARG A 72 -9.06 6.76 8.52
CA ARG A 72 -8.09 7.03 9.60
C ARG A 72 -8.41 8.28 10.41
N MET A 73 -9.18 9.22 9.84
CA MET A 73 -9.62 10.43 10.52
C MET A 73 -10.78 10.16 11.47
N ASP A 74 -11.52 9.07 11.28
CA ASP A 74 -12.69 8.70 12.06
C ASP A 74 -12.33 7.89 13.32
N MET A 75 -11.05 7.50 13.47
CA MET A 75 -10.58 6.68 14.58
C MET A 75 -9.43 7.36 15.33
N THR A 76 -9.47 7.24 16.64
CA THR A 76 -8.34 7.56 17.51
C THR A 76 -7.24 6.49 17.40
N ALA A 77 -6.02 6.81 17.85
CA ALA A 77 -4.93 5.84 17.89
C ALA A 77 -5.27 4.62 18.77
N LEU A 78 -5.98 4.84 19.90
CA LEU A 78 -6.42 3.76 20.78
C LEU A 78 -7.44 2.84 20.10
N GLU A 79 -8.44 3.40 19.41
CA GLU A 79 -9.42 2.59 18.66
C GLU A 79 -8.74 1.75 17.57
N GLN A 80 -7.72 2.29 16.91
CA GLN A 80 -6.92 1.53 15.94
C GLN A 80 -6.13 0.39 16.60
N LEU A 81 -5.59 0.61 17.80
CA LEU A 81 -4.88 -0.41 18.60
C LEU A 81 -5.83 -1.52 19.06
N GLU A 82 -7.02 -1.19 19.55
CA GLU A 82 -8.04 -2.17 19.95
C GLU A 82 -8.53 -2.98 18.74
N LEU A 83 -8.71 -2.35 17.59
CA LEU A 83 -9.03 -3.06 16.36
C LEU A 83 -7.91 -4.02 15.96
N TRP A 84 -6.65 -3.57 15.99
CA TRP A 84 -5.49 -4.42 15.76
C TRP A 84 -5.46 -5.62 16.73
N LYS A 85 -5.67 -5.39 18.02
CA LYS A 85 -5.71 -6.43 19.06
C LYS A 85 -6.79 -7.47 18.77
N THR A 86 -7.96 -7.03 18.32
CA THR A 86 -9.06 -7.92 17.92
C THR A 86 -8.62 -8.85 16.78
N TYR A 87 -7.97 -8.31 15.74
CA TYR A 87 -7.45 -9.14 14.65
C TYR A 87 -6.32 -10.07 15.11
N ALA A 88 -5.40 -9.59 15.93
CA ALA A 88 -4.26 -10.37 16.42
C ALA A 88 -4.69 -11.56 17.28
N THR A 89 -5.75 -11.40 18.07
CA THR A 89 -6.21 -12.43 19.02
C THR A 89 -7.29 -13.35 18.46
N SER A 90 -8.08 -12.89 17.49
CA SER A 90 -9.29 -13.61 17.06
C SER A 90 -9.24 -14.12 15.62
N TRP A 91 -8.39 -13.55 14.77
CA TRP A 91 -8.40 -13.85 13.34
C TRP A 91 -7.05 -14.27 12.76
N CYS A 92 -5.97 -13.64 13.17
CA CYS A 92 -4.66 -13.87 12.56
C CYS A 92 -3.91 -15.00 13.27
N GLU A 93 -3.61 -16.06 12.55
CA GLU A 93 -2.71 -17.12 13.02
C GLU A 93 -1.27 -16.59 13.20
N HIS A 94 -0.85 -15.71 12.30
CA HIS A 94 0.41 -14.98 12.40
C HIS A 94 0.17 -13.51 12.76
N LYS A 95 1.19 -12.90 13.35
CA LYS A 95 1.14 -11.53 13.87
C LYS A 95 0.77 -10.50 12.78
N PRO A 96 -0.37 -9.80 12.88
CA PRO A 96 -0.69 -8.74 11.94
C PRO A 96 0.23 -7.54 12.15
N SER A 97 0.69 -6.91 11.09
CA SER A 97 1.43 -5.66 11.19
C SER A 97 0.54 -4.48 10.82
N VAL A 98 0.71 -3.38 11.55
CA VAL A 98 -0.03 -2.15 11.33
C VAL A 98 0.87 -0.94 11.56
N THR A 99 0.58 0.14 10.86
CA THR A 99 1.13 1.46 11.16
C THR A 99 0.01 2.33 11.68
N ILE A 100 0.16 2.84 12.90
CA ILE A 100 -0.81 3.66 13.60
C ILE A 100 -0.35 5.11 13.55
N SER A 101 -1.23 5.99 13.09
CA SER A 101 -0.99 7.43 13.11
C SER A 101 -1.46 7.99 14.45
N VAL A 102 -0.56 8.64 15.18
CA VAL A 102 -0.79 9.14 16.54
C VAL A 102 -0.79 10.66 16.52
N LYS A 103 -1.87 11.29 16.99
CA LYS A 103 -1.93 12.74 17.18
C LYS A 103 -1.09 13.15 18.39
N GLU A 104 -0.73 14.43 18.46
CA GLU A 104 0.18 14.93 19.49
C GLU A 104 -0.35 14.71 20.91
N ASP A 105 -1.65 14.83 21.09
CA ASP A 105 -2.36 14.64 22.36
C ASP A 105 -2.60 13.17 22.73
N GLU A 106 -2.45 12.24 21.81
CA GLU A 106 -2.72 10.81 22.02
C GLU A 106 -1.49 10.01 22.51
N TRP A 107 -0.27 10.57 22.47
CA TRP A 107 0.97 9.82 22.74
C TRP A 107 1.05 9.22 24.13
N VAL A 108 0.52 9.90 25.15
CA VAL A 108 0.56 9.41 26.53
C VAL A 108 -0.34 8.19 26.68
N ASP A 109 -1.55 8.25 26.12
CA ASP A 109 -2.51 7.16 26.19
C ASP A 109 -2.04 5.95 25.37
N VAL A 110 -1.45 6.19 24.20
CA VAL A 110 -0.82 5.15 23.38
C VAL A 110 0.32 4.47 24.14
N ALA A 111 1.17 5.24 24.82
CA ALA A 111 2.27 4.68 25.62
C ALA A 111 1.77 3.82 26.79
N ALA A 112 0.71 4.26 27.48
CA ALA A 112 0.06 3.51 28.55
C ALA A 112 -0.52 2.18 28.00
N TRP A 113 -1.26 2.26 26.90
CA TRP A 113 -1.81 1.07 26.25
C TRP A 113 -0.74 0.06 25.82
N VAL A 114 0.36 0.56 25.23
CA VAL A 114 1.51 -0.29 24.83
C VAL A 114 2.11 -0.99 26.04
N TYR A 115 2.30 -0.28 27.15
CA TYR A 115 2.82 -0.84 28.39
C TYR A 115 1.91 -1.95 28.95
N GLU A 116 0.60 -1.70 29.00
CA GLU A 116 -0.38 -2.68 29.51
C GLU A 116 -0.52 -3.93 28.63
N ASN A 117 -0.27 -3.80 27.33
CA ASN A 117 -0.44 -4.88 26.37
C ASN A 117 0.88 -5.42 25.81
N PHE A 118 2.01 -5.09 26.43
CA PHE A 118 3.36 -5.33 25.91
C PHE A 118 3.59 -6.79 25.48
N ASP A 119 3.15 -7.75 26.28
CA ASP A 119 3.35 -9.18 26.03
C ASP A 119 2.58 -9.70 24.77
N SER A 120 1.56 -8.98 24.35
CA SER A 120 0.74 -9.35 23.19
C SER A 120 1.12 -8.61 21.90
N ILE A 121 1.93 -7.54 22.03
CA ILE A 121 2.26 -6.66 20.90
C ILE A 121 3.26 -7.32 19.96
N SER A 122 2.97 -7.16 18.67
CA SER A 122 3.89 -7.54 17.61
C SER A 122 3.60 -6.80 16.33
N GLY A 123 4.62 -6.32 15.63
CA GLY A 123 4.50 -5.73 14.31
C GLY A 123 3.69 -4.44 14.26
N ILE A 124 3.74 -3.61 15.31
CA ILE A 124 3.13 -2.28 15.33
C ILE A 124 4.21 -1.22 15.13
N SER A 125 3.93 -0.28 14.23
CA SER A 125 4.73 0.93 14.03
C SER A 125 3.87 2.14 14.33
N PHE A 126 4.47 3.14 14.97
CA PHE A 126 3.81 4.41 15.30
C PHE A 126 4.41 5.52 14.46
N LEU A 127 3.55 6.33 13.85
CA LEU A 127 3.97 7.54 13.14
C LEU A 127 3.20 8.75 13.71
N PRO A 128 3.88 9.89 13.86
CA PRO A 128 3.19 11.13 14.14
C PRO A 128 2.13 11.38 13.08
N PHE A 129 0.96 11.81 13.51
CA PHE A 129 -0.11 12.20 12.58
C PHE A 129 0.37 13.41 11.79
N SER A 130 0.47 13.25 10.48
CA SER A 130 0.92 14.30 9.57
C SER A 130 -0.01 14.35 8.37
N GLU A 131 -0.38 15.55 7.97
CA GLU A 131 -1.09 15.81 6.71
C GLU A 131 -0.14 15.76 5.50
N HIS A 132 1.17 15.76 5.75
CA HIS A 132 2.17 15.74 4.70
C HIS A 132 2.39 14.33 4.15
N VAL A 133 2.17 14.19 2.86
CA VAL A 133 2.46 12.97 2.11
C VAL A 133 3.77 13.19 1.34
N TYR A 134 4.72 12.27 1.48
CA TYR A 134 5.93 12.31 0.66
C TYR A 134 5.60 12.02 -0.81
N ARG A 135 6.43 12.56 -1.70
CA ARG A 135 6.25 12.40 -3.15
C ARG A 135 6.18 10.92 -3.55
N GLN A 136 5.20 10.57 -4.39
CA GLN A 136 4.94 9.20 -4.83
C GLN A 136 4.61 8.21 -3.69
N ALA A 137 4.00 8.69 -2.62
CA ALA A 137 3.49 7.80 -1.56
C ALA A 137 2.52 6.78 -2.15
N PRO A 138 2.50 5.52 -1.65
CA PRO A 138 1.62 4.47 -2.14
C PRO A 138 0.13 4.82 -2.08
N TYR A 139 -0.25 5.68 -1.15
CA TYR A 139 -1.60 6.22 -1.00
C TYR A 139 -1.50 7.72 -0.76
N GLN A 140 -2.25 8.49 -1.52
CA GLN A 140 -2.30 9.94 -1.41
C GLN A 140 -3.77 10.35 -1.38
N ASP A 141 -4.16 11.05 -0.32
CA ASP A 141 -5.51 11.59 -0.22
C ASP A 141 -5.73 12.61 -1.34
N CYS A 142 -6.92 12.62 -1.89
CA CYS A 142 -7.29 13.61 -2.89
C CYS A 142 -8.74 14.05 -2.71
N THR A 143 -9.04 15.23 -3.21
CA THR A 143 -10.41 15.73 -3.26
C THR A 143 -11.24 15.00 -4.31
N LYS A 144 -12.55 15.16 -4.25
CA LYS A 144 -13.43 14.59 -5.27
C LYS A 144 -13.13 15.18 -6.67
N GLU A 145 -12.82 16.45 -6.73
CA GLU A 145 -12.49 17.16 -7.96
C GLU A 145 -11.19 16.61 -8.59
N GLU A 146 -10.18 16.37 -7.78
CA GLU A 146 -8.92 15.76 -8.20
C GLU A 146 -9.13 14.31 -8.65
N TYR A 147 -9.94 13.55 -7.92
CA TYR A 147 -10.32 12.18 -8.33
C TYR A 147 -11.03 12.18 -9.69
N ASP A 148 -12.05 13.05 -9.88
CA ASP A 148 -12.81 13.13 -11.13
C ASP A 148 -11.92 13.57 -12.31
N LYS A 149 -10.95 14.46 -12.05
CA LYS A 149 -9.94 14.86 -13.02
C LYS A 149 -9.02 13.70 -13.39
N ALA A 150 -8.48 13.00 -12.41
CA ALA A 150 -7.61 11.85 -12.61
C ALA A 150 -8.35 10.70 -13.32
N LEU A 151 -9.62 10.48 -13.00
CA LEU A 151 -10.43 9.46 -13.66
C LEU A 151 -10.61 9.73 -15.16
N LYS A 152 -10.68 10.99 -15.57
CA LYS A 152 -10.78 11.36 -16.98
C LYS A 152 -9.50 11.08 -17.78
N THR A 153 -8.35 11.01 -17.12
CA THR A 153 -7.07 10.69 -17.76
C THR A 153 -6.83 9.19 -17.89
N MET A 154 -7.65 8.36 -17.26
CA MET A 154 -7.54 6.91 -17.36
C MET A 154 -8.03 6.41 -18.73
N PRO A 155 -7.32 5.45 -19.35
CA PRO A 155 -7.76 4.81 -20.58
C PRO A 155 -9.10 4.08 -20.36
N LYS A 156 -10.03 4.25 -21.29
CA LYS A 156 -11.39 3.67 -21.18
C LYS A 156 -11.47 2.25 -21.73
N ASN A 157 -10.67 1.96 -22.74
CA ASN A 157 -10.66 0.66 -23.41
C ASN A 157 -9.23 0.14 -23.40
N VAL A 158 -8.98 -0.92 -22.65
CA VAL A 158 -7.68 -1.58 -22.57
C VAL A 158 -7.85 -3.00 -23.07
N ASP A 159 -7.14 -3.34 -24.12
CA ASP A 159 -7.08 -4.72 -24.59
C ASP A 159 -5.93 -5.45 -23.88
N TRP A 160 -6.27 -6.14 -22.81
CA TRP A 160 -5.30 -6.93 -22.04
C TRP A 160 -4.75 -8.14 -22.78
N ALA A 161 -5.40 -8.60 -23.87
CA ALA A 161 -4.90 -9.70 -24.70
C ALA A 161 -3.61 -9.31 -25.43
N GLU A 162 -3.37 -8.01 -25.63
CA GLU A 162 -2.14 -7.51 -26.22
C GLU A 162 -0.90 -7.75 -25.35
N LEU A 163 -1.06 -8.03 -24.04
CA LEU A 163 0.06 -8.32 -23.14
C LEU A 163 0.96 -9.46 -23.67
N SER A 164 0.35 -10.46 -24.31
CA SER A 164 1.09 -11.58 -24.90
C SER A 164 2.15 -11.16 -25.95
N LYS A 165 1.99 -9.98 -26.56
CA LYS A 165 2.98 -9.43 -27.51
C LYS A 165 4.27 -8.98 -26.82
N TYR A 166 4.17 -8.61 -25.54
CA TYR A 166 5.29 -8.11 -24.71
C TYR A 166 5.92 -9.21 -23.85
N GLU A 167 5.21 -10.31 -23.63
CA GLU A 167 5.68 -11.44 -22.80
C GLU A 167 6.63 -12.41 -23.51
N SER A 168 7.05 -12.11 -24.74
CA SER A 168 7.95 -12.98 -25.52
C SER A 168 9.31 -13.18 -24.85
N GLN A 169 9.75 -12.26 -23.99
CA GLN A 169 10.98 -12.35 -23.19
C GLN A 169 10.78 -11.57 -21.88
N ASP A 170 10.99 -12.24 -20.75
CA ASP A 170 10.99 -11.57 -19.43
C ASP A 170 12.41 -11.11 -19.11
N TYR A 171 12.60 -9.78 -19.11
CA TYR A 171 13.85 -9.13 -18.73
C TYR A 171 13.77 -8.46 -17.34
N THR A 172 12.75 -8.77 -16.55
CA THR A 172 12.58 -8.20 -15.19
C THR A 172 13.66 -8.72 -14.27
N ILE A 173 14.58 -7.84 -13.88
CA ILE A 173 15.66 -8.15 -12.95
C ILE A 173 15.23 -7.85 -11.52
N SER A 174 14.43 -6.82 -11.29
CA SER A 174 14.09 -6.35 -9.94
C SER A 174 13.15 -7.29 -9.17
N SER A 175 12.39 -8.14 -9.84
CA SER A 175 11.60 -9.19 -9.18
C SER A 175 12.45 -10.31 -8.58
N GLN A 176 13.69 -10.41 -8.99
CA GLN A 176 14.66 -11.41 -8.50
C GLN A 176 15.46 -10.92 -7.29
N GLU A 177 15.47 -9.61 -7.01
CA GLU A 177 16.34 -8.98 -6.02
C GLU A 177 15.79 -8.96 -4.58
N LEU A 178 14.58 -9.43 -4.33
CA LEU A 178 13.93 -9.36 -3.02
C LEU A 178 13.62 -10.73 -2.41
N ALA A 179 14.53 -11.67 -2.51
CA ALA A 179 14.49 -12.86 -1.68
C ALA A 179 15.32 -12.59 -0.41
N CYS A 180 14.64 -12.43 0.72
CA CYS A 180 15.31 -12.51 2.02
C CYS A 180 15.86 -13.93 2.18
N THR A 181 17.16 -14.09 2.06
CA THR A 181 17.85 -15.29 2.51
C THR A 181 18.03 -15.23 4.04
N ALA A 182 18.12 -16.39 4.69
CA ALA A 182 18.20 -16.51 6.16
C ALA A 182 19.39 -15.76 6.81
N GLY A 183 20.21 -15.06 6.07
CA GLY A 183 21.38 -14.31 6.52
C GLY A 183 21.32 -12.79 6.33
N GLY A 184 20.24 -12.25 5.77
CA GLY A 184 20.09 -10.81 5.53
C GLY A 184 19.45 -10.50 4.17
N CYS A 185 18.98 -9.27 3.99
CA CYS A 185 18.57 -8.78 2.69
C CYS A 185 19.83 -8.34 1.93
N GLU A 186 20.30 -9.14 1.02
CA GLU A 186 21.30 -8.69 0.05
C GLU A 186 20.58 -8.08 -1.15
N VAL A 187 20.88 -6.81 -1.39
CA VAL A 187 20.58 -6.15 -2.66
C VAL A 187 21.72 -6.47 -3.59
N ILE A 188 21.50 -7.34 -4.54
CA ILE A 188 22.46 -7.63 -5.61
C ILE A 188 22.23 -6.68 -6.77
#